data_62429a3ac38996d69261815f66883b2b
#
_entry.id   62429a3ac38996d69261815f66883b2b
#
_cell.length_a   1.000
_cell.length_b   1.000
_cell.length_c   1.000
_cell.angle_alpha   90.00
_cell.angle_beta   90.00
_cell.angle_gamma   90.00
#
_symmetry.space_group_name_H-M   'P 1'
#
loop_
_entity.id
_entity.type
_entity.pdbx_description
1 polymer ?
#
loop_
_entity_poly.entity_id
_entity_poly.type
_entity_poly.pdbx_seq_one_letter_code
_entity_poly.pdbx_strand_id
1 'polypeptide(L)'
;MSGEHNRCDAYRGKGGSGILADMTKSLPLSLIAALGENRVIGVDNSMPWHLPGDFKYFKATTLGKPIIMGRKTWDSLGRPLPGRLNIVVSRQPDLLLEGAEVYPSLEAAVVRAEEWAKEQGVDELMLIGGAQLYAQGLAQADRLYLTRVALSPEGDAWFPEFDLNQWKLVSNVPNPAEGDKPAYNFEVWEKA
;
A
#
# COMPACT_ATOMS: atom_id res chain seq x y z
N MET A 1 -1.17 -15.43 -59.62
CA MET A 1 -1.11 -14.10 -59.14
C MET A 1 -2.21 -13.97 -58.08
N SER A 2 -2.00 -14.44 -57.02
CA SER A 2 -1.55 -14.15 -55.65
C SER A 2 -2.37 -13.01 -55.06
N GLY A 3 -3.44 -13.37 -54.37
CA GLY A 3 -4.22 -12.50 -53.53
C GLY A 3 -3.88 -12.77 -52.06
N GLU A 4 -3.24 -11.82 -51.46
CA GLU A 4 -2.99 -11.83 -50.04
C GLU A 4 -4.27 -11.55 -49.25
N HIS A 5 -4.67 -12.51 -48.47
CA HIS A 5 -5.76 -12.33 -47.50
C HIS A 5 -5.19 -11.82 -46.17
N ASN A 6 -5.34 -10.52 -45.96
CA ASN A 6 -5.23 -9.93 -44.64
C ASN A 6 -6.38 -10.43 -43.77
N ARG A 7 -6.08 -11.30 -42.85
CA ARG A 7 -6.99 -11.60 -41.73
C ARG A 7 -6.69 -10.66 -40.58
N CYS A 8 -7.47 -9.62 -40.51
CA CYS A 8 -7.70 -8.91 -39.27
C CYS A 8 -8.71 -9.72 -38.46
N ASP A 9 -8.24 -10.62 -37.64
CA ASP A 9 -9.11 -11.25 -36.67
C ASP A 9 -9.37 -10.27 -35.53
N ALA A 10 -10.61 -9.82 -35.52
CA ALA A 10 -11.18 -8.97 -34.52
C ALA A 10 -11.08 -9.63 -33.13
N TYR A 11 -10.39 -8.98 -32.23
CA TYR A 11 -10.50 -9.26 -30.82
C TYR A 11 -11.90 -8.86 -30.34
N ARG A 12 -12.82 -9.78 -30.36
CA ARG A 12 -14.09 -9.64 -29.67
C ARG A 12 -13.82 -9.87 -28.18
N GLY A 13 -13.65 -8.77 -27.46
CA GLY A 13 -13.67 -8.80 -26.03
C GLY A 13 -15.03 -9.28 -25.54
N LYS A 14 -15.06 -10.44 -24.94
CA LYS A 14 -16.21 -10.89 -24.17
C LYS A 14 -16.27 -10.03 -22.91
N GLY A 15 -17.26 -9.16 -22.84
CA GLY A 15 -17.61 -8.46 -21.63
C GLY A 15 -18.05 -9.45 -20.56
N GLY A 16 -17.21 -9.62 -19.57
CA GLY A 16 -17.53 -10.35 -18.34
C GLY A 16 -17.62 -9.36 -17.21
N SER A 17 -18.82 -9.05 -16.76
CA SER A 17 -19.05 -8.36 -15.52
C SER A 17 -18.56 -9.24 -14.37
N GLY A 18 -17.61 -8.75 -13.57
CA GLY A 18 -17.16 -9.46 -12.39
C GLY A 18 -15.65 -9.73 -12.30
N ILE A 19 -14.85 -9.28 -13.27
CA ILE A 19 -13.43 -9.62 -13.37
C ILE A 19 -12.51 -8.58 -12.69
N LEU A 20 -13.05 -7.56 -12.02
CA LEU A 20 -12.24 -6.60 -11.28
C LEU A 20 -11.58 -7.21 -10.03
N ALA A 21 -12.11 -8.33 -9.54
CA ALA A 21 -11.51 -9.07 -8.42
C ALA A 21 -10.34 -9.97 -8.84
N ASP A 22 -10.24 -10.28 -10.13
CA ASP A 22 -9.19 -11.13 -10.69
C ASP A 22 -8.20 -10.29 -11.51
N MET A 23 -7.85 -9.14 -10.98
CA MET A 23 -6.64 -8.47 -11.42
C MET A 23 -5.50 -9.37 -11.04
N THR A 24 -4.98 -10.06 -12.02
CA THR A 24 -3.86 -10.99 -11.92
C THR A 24 -2.58 -10.25 -11.59
N LYS A 25 -2.52 -9.65 -10.40
CA LYS A 25 -1.23 -9.26 -9.87
C LYS A 25 -0.44 -10.54 -9.62
N SER A 26 0.69 -10.68 -10.26
CA SER A 26 1.58 -11.82 -10.05
C SER A 26 2.53 -11.57 -8.88
N LEU A 27 2.61 -10.35 -8.37
CA LEU A 27 3.43 -9.96 -7.24
C LEU A 27 2.56 -9.68 -6.00
N PRO A 28 3.04 -10.03 -4.80
CA PRO A 28 2.30 -9.75 -3.59
C PRO A 28 2.14 -8.24 -3.35
N LEU A 29 0.93 -7.86 -2.93
CA LEU A 29 0.63 -6.53 -2.43
C LEU A 29 0.67 -6.57 -0.91
N SER A 30 1.50 -5.72 -0.32
CA SER A 30 1.63 -5.58 1.12
C SER A 30 1.11 -4.22 1.57
N LEU A 31 0.41 -4.20 2.69
CA LEU A 31 0.04 -2.97 3.39
C LEU A 31 1.03 -2.77 4.53
N ILE A 32 1.50 -1.54 4.72
CA ILE A 32 2.35 -1.17 5.84
C ILE A 32 1.74 0.01 6.58
N ALA A 33 1.57 -0.13 7.90
CA ALA A 33 0.95 0.87 8.74
C ALA A 33 1.47 0.80 10.17
N ALA A 34 1.48 1.93 10.85
CA ALA A 34 1.59 2.00 12.31
C ALA A 34 0.22 2.38 12.86
N LEU A 35 -0.26 1.66 13.86
CA LEU A 35 -1.58 1.88 14.45
C LEU A 35 -1.56 1.68 15.96
N GLY A 36 -2.41 2.44 16.65
CA GLY A 36 -2.66 2.27 18.08
C GLY A 36 -3.44 0.98 18.37
N GLU A 37 -3.62 0.69 19.64
CA GLU A 37 -4.42 -0.45 20.09
C GLU A 37 -5.88 -0.36 19.63
N ASN A 38 -6.39 0.87 19.47
CA ASN A 38 -7.72 1.17 18.92
C ASN A 38 -7.74 1.31 17.39
N ARG A 39 -6.67 0.93 16.71
CA ARG A 39 -6.48 1.01 15.25
C ARG A 39 -6.36 2.41 14.67
N VAL A 40 -6.21 3.45 15.49
CA VAL A 40 -5.96 4.81 15.01
C VAL A 40 -4.61 4.84 14.28
N ILE A 41 -4.60 5.41 13.08
CA ILE A 41 -3.41 5.61 12.24
C ILE A 41 -3.07 7.07 12.02
N GLY A 42 -3.98 7.98 12.33
CA GLY A 42 -3.76 9.39 12.13
C GLY A 42 -4.75 10.28 12.87
N VAL A 43 -4.32 11.50 13.07
CA VAL A 43 -5.12 12.61 13.55
C VAL A 43 -4.62 13.87 12.87
N ASP A 44 -5.54 14.69 12.32
CA ASP A 44 -5.20 15.92 11.58
C ASP A 44 -4.07 15.73 10.55
N ASN A 45 -4.16 14.65 9.79
CA ASN A 45 -3.20 14.28 8.73
C ASN A 45 -1.76 14.06 9.24
N SER A 46 -1.59 13.68 10.50
CA SER A 46 -0.31 13.34 11.12
C SER A 46 -0.46 12.12 12.02
N MET A 47 0.67 11.53 12.43
CA MET A 47 0.67 10.43 13.40
C MET A 47 0.70 10.98 14.82
N PRO A 48 -0.08 10.38 15.75
CA PRO A 48 -0.13 10.85 17.15
C PRO A 48 1.07 10.43 18.01
N TRP A 49 2.11 9.83 17.41
CA TRP A 49 3.35 9.42 18.08
C TRP A 49 4.55 9.70 17.19
N HIS A 50 5.73 9.68 17.81
CA HIS A 50 7.01 9.81 17.11
C HIS A 50 7.93 8.66 17.54
N LEU A 51 8.17 7.71 16.64
CA LEU A 51 8.95 6.50 16.89
C LEU A 51 10.05 6.37 15.84
N PRO A 52 11.30 6.80 16.14
CA PRO A 52 12.41 6.71 15.17
C PRO A 52 12.69 5.28 14.70
N GLY A 53 12.52 4.29 15.56
CA GLY A 53 12.69 2.89 15.21
C GLY A 53 11.67 2.41 14.17
N ASP A 54 10.45 2.94 14.24
CA ASP A 54 9.41 2.66 13.25
C ASP A 54 9.73 3.31 11.89
N PHE A 55 10.24 4.53 11.88
CA PHE A 55 10.68 5.17 10.64
C PHE A 55 11.80 4.40 9.95
N LYS A 56 12.76 3.88 10.71
CA LYS A 56 13.82 3.02 10.17
C LYS A 56 13.26 1.73 9.57
N TYR A 57 12.32 1.10 10.26
CA TYR A 57 11.64 -0.11 9.82
C TYR A 57 10.85 0.13 8.53
N PHE A 58 10.09 1.20 8.48
CA PHE A 58 9.35 1.62 7.28
C PHE A 58 10.30 1.80 6.09
N LYS A 59 11.39 2.55 6.29
CA LYS A 59 12.37 2.78 5.23
C LYS A 59 12.99 1.47 4.75
N ALA A 60 13.43 0.62 5.67
CA ALA A 60 14.04 -0.66 5.32
C ALA A 60 13.07 -1.58 4.56
N THR A 61 11.80 -1.59 4.96
CA THR A 61 10.78 -2.44 4.35
C THR A 61 10.35 -1.96 2.96
N THR A 62 10.33 -0.65 2.74
CA THR A 62 9.83 -0.06 1.47
C THR A 62 10.92 0.29 0.46
N LEU A 63 12.17 0.41 0.90
CA LEU A 63 13.27 0.85 0.03
C LEU A 63 13.43 -0.06 -1.19
N GLY A 64 13.58 0.54 -2.36
CA GLY A 64 13.72 -0.17 -3.63
C GLY A 64 12.42 -0.69 -4.23
N LYS A 65 11.29 -0.48 -3.56
CA LYS A 65 9.98 -0.98 -3.98
C LYS A 65 9.07 0.15 -4.46
N PRO A 66 8.05 -0.16 -5.28
CA PRO A 66 7.03 0.84 -5.58
C PRO A 66 6.14 1.04 -4.35
N ILE A 67 5.86 2.30 -4.04
CA ILE A 67 4.98 2.70 -2.93
C ILE A 67 3.75 3.40 -3.48
N ILE A 68 2.58 2.95 -3.04
CA ILE A 68 1.28 3.49 -3.45
C ILE A 68 0.67 4.20 -2.26
N MET A 69 0.16 5.40 -2.47
CA MET A 69 -0.43 6.23 -1.42
C MET A 69 -1.58 7.08 -1.94
N GLY A 70 -2.43 7.52 -1.02
CA GLY A 70 -3.43 8.53 -1.31
C GLY A 70 -2.85 9.95 -1.27
N ARG A 71 -3.60 10.93 -1.74
CA ARG A 71 -3.17 12.33 -1.81
C ARG A 71 -2.83 12.91 -0.45
N LYS A 72 -3.63 12.62 0.59
CA LYS A 72 -3.38 13.14 1.95
C LYS A 72 -2.07 12.60 2.52
N THR A 73 -1.76 11.35 2.26
CA THR A 73 -0.48 10.75 2.67
C THR A 73 0.68 11.43 1.95
N TRP A 74 0.56 11.68 0.66
CA TRP A 74 1.55 12.44 -0.11
C TRP A 74 1.78 13.83 0.49
N ASP A 75 0.70 14.54 0.79
CA ASP A 75 0.81 15.89 1.38
C ASP A 75 1.48 15.85 2.75
N SER A 76 1.23 14.82 3.56
CA SER A 76 1.84 14.67 4.89
C SER A 76 3.33 14.35 4.83
N LEU A 77 3.78 13.64 3.79
CA LEU A 77 5.20 13.37 3.58
C LEU A 77 5.99 14.62 3.20
N GLY A 78 5.38 15.54 2.47
CA GLY A 78 5.98 16.80 2.05
C GLY A 78 7.02 16.68 0.95
N ARG A 79 7.44 15.49 0.59
CA ARG A 79 8.42 15.23 -0.47
C ARG A 79 8.32 13.79 -0.96
N PRO A 80 8.81 13.49 -2.19
CA PRO A 80 8.97 12.11 -2.64
C PRO A 80 9.91 11.34 -1.72
N LEU A 81 9.61 10.06 -1.50
CA LEU A 81 10.51 9.19 -0.76
C LEU A 81 11.57 8.62 -1.72
N PRO A 82 12.86 8.87 -1.47
CA PRO A 82 13.92 8.47 -2.39
C PRO A 82 14.11 6.96 -2.46
N GLY A 83 14.61 6.47 -3.60
CA GLY A 83 14.91 5.06 -3.81
C GLY A 83 13.68 4.17 -3.99
N ARG A 84 12.54 4.76 -4.26
CA ARG A 84 11.24 4.10 -4.44
C ARG A 84 10.47 4.79 -5.56
N LEU A 85 9.67 4.04 -6.30
CA LEU A 85 8.69 4.65 -7.21
C LEU A 85 7.52 5.16 -6.37
N ASN A 86 7.30 6.46 -6.36
CA ASN A 86 6.18 7.08 -5.65
C ASN A 86 4.97 7.15 -6.57
N ILE A 87 3.88 6.50 -6.18
CA ILE A 87 2.62 6.47 -6.91
C ILE A 87 1.53 7.02 -6.02
N VAL A 88 0.80 8.02 -6.52
CA VAL A 88 -0.30 8.66 -5.80
C VAL A 88 -1.62 8.35 -6.50
N VAL A 89 -2.59 7.87 -5.73
CA VAL A 89 -3.96 7.66 -6.22
C VAL A 89 -4.77 8.92 -5.95
N SER A 90 -5.30 9.53 -6.99
CA SER A 90 -6.14 10.73 -6.91
C SER A 90 -7.12 10.78 -8.07
N ARG A 91 -8.37 11.14 -7.77
CA ARG A 91 -9.40 11.34 -8.80
C ARG A 91 -9.31 12.71 -9.47
N GLN A 92 -8.43 13.59 -8.99
CA GLN A 92 -8.26 14.91 -9.57
C GLN A 92 -7.65 14.78 -10.97
N PRO A 93 -8.37 15.16 -12.03
CA PRO A 93 -7.84 15.10 -13.39
C PRO A 93 -6.68 16.09 -13.54
N ASP A 94 -5.70 15.73 -14.37
CA ASP A 94 -4.54 16.55 -14.71
C ASP A 94 -3.67 16.96 -13.52
N LEU A 95 -3.78 16.24 -12.39
CA LEU A 95 -2.91 16.49 -11.24
C LEU A 95 -1.48 16.06 -11.57
N LEU A 96 -0.55 17.01 -11.45
CA LEU A 96 0.89 16.76 -11.60
C LEU A 96 1.57 16.95 -10.26
N LEU A 97 2.31 15.93 -9.83
CA LEU A 97 3.10 15.97 -8.61
C LEU A 97 4.55 15.67 -8.95
N GLU A 98 5.43 16.61 -8.64
CA GLU A 98 6.86 16.42 -8.90
C GLU A 98 7.41 15.26 -8.07
N GLY A 99 8.01 14.29 -8.76
CA GLY A 99 8.59 13.10 -8.12
C GLY A 99 7.62 11.98 -7.86
N ALA A 100 6.37 12.06 -8.35
CA ALA A 100 5.38 10.99 -8.26
C ALA A 100 4.63 10.82 -9.57
N GLU A 101 4.14 9.61 -9.79
CA GLU A 101 3.16 9.31 -10.82
C GLU A 101 1.78 9.32 -10.20
N VAL A 102 0.78 9.82 -10.91
CA VAL A 102 -0.59 9.94 -10.42
C VAL A 102 -1.51 9.05 -11.24
N TYR A 103 -2.32 8.27 -10.56
CA TYR A 103 -3.30 7.37 -11.18
C TYR A 103 -4.69 7.56 -10.55
N PRO A 104 -5.77 7.36 -11.31
CA PRO A 104 -7.12 7.67 -10.84
C PRO A 104 -7.72 6.60 -9.91
N SER A 105 -7.10 5.42 -9.82
CA SER A 105 -7.61 4.32 -9.01
C SER A 105 -6.48 3.48 -8.42
N LEU A 106 -6.79 2.74 -7.36
CA LEU A 106 -5.86 1.78 -6.79
C LEU A 106 -5.49 0.70 -7.80
N GLU A 107 -6.44 0.23 -8.58
CA GLU A 107 -6.23 -0.79 -9.61
C GLU A 107 -5.21 -0.34 -10.66
N ALA A 108 -5.34 0.87 -11.16
CA ALA A 108 -4.40 1.45 -12.12
C ALA A 108 -3.00 1.62 -11.49
N ALA A 109 -2.95 2.06 -10.24
CA ALA A 109 -1.70 2.20 -9.50
C ALA A 109 -0.99 0.84 -9.30
N VAL A 110 -1.73 -0.20 -8.97
CA VAL A 110 -1.20 -1.56 -8.81
C VAL A 110 -0.62 -2.09 -10.11
N VAL A 111 -1.30 -1.88 -11.23
CA VAL A 111 -0.79 -2.27 -12.56
C VAL A 111 0.55 -1.61 -12.84
N ARG A 112 0.66 -0.32 -12.61
CA ARG A 112 1.91 0.41 -12.82
C ARG A 112 3.01 -0.03 -11.87
N ALA A 113 2.67 -0.22 -10.60
CA ALA A 113 3.61 -0.68 -9.57
C ALA A 113 4.20 -2.05 -9.94
N GLU A 114 3.36 -2.97 -10.41
CA GLU A 114 3.80 -4.31 -10.82
C GLU A 114 4.71 -4.27 -12.05
N GLU A 115 4.37 -3.46 -13.04
CA GLU A 115 5.20 -3.24 -14.22
C GLU A 115 6.59 -2.74 -13.85
N TRP A 116 6.65 -1.70 -13.03
CA TRP A 116 7.92 -1.15 -12.56
C TRP A 116 8.71 -2.16 -11.71
N ALA A 117 8.05 -2.87 -10.81
CA ALA A 117 8.68 -3.87 -9.96
C ALA A 117 9.33 -4.99 -10.78
N LYS A 118 8.66 -5.47 -11.81
CA LYS A 118 9.20 -6.48 -12.72
C LYS A 118 10.42 -5.97 -13.48
N GLU A 119 10.38 -4.73 -13.95
CA GLU A 119 11.53 -4.08 -14.62
C GLU A 119 12.74 -3.96 -13.68
N GLN A 120 12.51 -3.68 -12.41
CA GLN A 120 13.57 -3.50 -11.41
C GLN A 120 13.99 -4.79 -10.70
N GLY A 121 13.33 -5.92 -10.99
CA GLY A 121 13.61 -7.17 -10.28
C GLY A 121 13.14 -7.18 -8.84
N VAL A 122 12.11 -6.41 -8.52
CA VAL A 122 11.50 -6.31 -7.17
C VAL A 122 10.28 -7.21 -7.11
N ASP A 123 10.05 -7.86 -5.99
CA ASP A 123 9.04 -8.90 -5.84
C ASP A 123 7.88 -8.53 -4.89
N GLU A 124 7.72 -7.27 -4.56
CA GLU A 124 6.68 -6.83 -3.63
C GLU A 124 6.23 -5.40 -3.94
N LEU A 125 4.92 -5.17 -3.85
CA LEU A 125 4.29 -3.86 -3.98
C LEU A 125 3.86 -3.38 -2.60
N MET A 126 4.02 -2.08 -2.30
CA MET A 126 3.77 -1.53 -0.97
C MET A 126 2.67 -0.47 -1.00
N LEU A 127 1.58 -0.69 -0.28
CA LEU A 127 0.54 0.31 -0.04
C LEU A 127 0.78 0.95 1.33
N ILE A 128 1.04 2.27 1.34
CA ILE A 128 1.50 2.97 2.54
C ILE A 128 0.47 3.90 3.19
N GLY A 129 -0.76 3.91 2.69
CA GLY A 129 -1.85 4.69 3.30
C GLY A 129 -2.57 5.62 2.31
N GLY A 130 -3.62 6.31 2.68
CA GLY A 130 -4.17 6.30 4.06
C GLY A 130 -5.34 5.36 4.25
N ALA A 131 -6.21 5.71 5.19
CA ALA A 131 -7.29 4.83 5.64
C ALA A 131 -8.18 4.32 4.52
N GLN A 132 -8.57 5.16 3.56
CA GLN A 132 -9.42 4.76 2.43
C GLN A 132 -8.72 3.74 1.53
N LEU A 133 -7.43 3.92 1.24
CA LEU A 133 -6.69 2.97 0.42
C LEU A 133 -6.41 1.66 1.16
N TYR A 134 -6.16 1.71 2.44
CA TYR A 134 -6.05 0.47 3.24
C TYR A 134 -7.34 -0.33 3.18
N ALA A 135 -8.48 0.33 3.32
CA ALA A 135 -9.78 -0.34 3.23
C ALA A 135 -10.01 -0.97 1.84
N GLN A 136 -9.65 -0.27 0.77
CA GLN A 136 -9.77 -0.78 -0.60
C GLN A 136 -8.77 -1.91 -0.87
N GLY A 137 -7.55 -1.76 -0.38
CA GLY A 137 -6.45 -2.69 -0.68
C GLY A 137 -6.48 -3.97 0.14
N LEU A 138 -7.15 -3.98 1.29
CA LEU A 138 -7.13 -5.12 2.19
C LEU A 138 -7.62 -6.42 1.53
N ALA A 139 -8.65 -6.34 0.70
CA ALA A 139 -9.19 -7.51 0.00
C ALA A 139 -8.19 -8.14 -0.98
N GLN A 140 -7.26 -7.36 -1.51
CA GLN A 140 -6.25 -7.79 -2.46
C GLN A 140 -4.88 -8.01 -1.81
N ALA A 141 -4.73 -7.65 -0.55
CA ALA A 141 -3.46 -7.72 0.15
C ALA A 141 -3.07 -9.18 0.44
N ASP A 142 -1.79 -9.44 0.33
CA ASP A 142 -1.19 -10.74 0.63
C ASP A 142 -0.43 -10.72 1.95
N ARG A 143 0.02 -9.54 2.38
CA ARG A 143 0.80 -9.36 3.60
C ARG A 143 0.49 -8.02 4.26
N LEU A 144 0.51 -8.00 5.59
CA LEU A 144 0.38 -6.80 6.39
C LEU A 144 1.62 -6.64 7.27
N TYR A 145 2.26 -5.48 7.18
CA TYR A 145 3.31 -5.05 8.10
C TYR A 145 2.69 -4.04 9.06
N LEU A 146 2.41 -4.44 10.27
CA LEU A 146 1.74 -3.59 11.25
C LEU A 146 2.66 -3.29 12.43
N THR A 147 2.89 -2.02 12.69
CA THR A 147 3.51 -1.58 13.94
C THR A 147 2.40 -1.26 14.92
N ARG A 148 2.25 -2.13 15.94
CA ARG A 148 1.25 -1.94 17.00
C ARG A 148 1.84 -1.10 18.12
N VAL A 149 1.34 0.10 18.26
CA VAL A 149 1.79 1.04 19.29
C VAL A 149 0.92 0.90 20.52
N ALA A 150 1.54 0.80 21.70
CA ALA A 150 0.85 0.62 22.98
C ALA A 150 0.22 1.92 23.47
N LEU A 151 -0.63 2.51 22.63
CA LEU A 151 -1.42 3.71 22.87
C LEU A 151 -2.80 3.54 22.24
N SER A 152 -3.79 4.20 22.82
CA SER A 152 -5.14 4.30 22.25
C SER A 152 -5.52 5.76 22.10
N PRO A 153 -4.83 6.53 21.23
CA PRO A 153 -5.09 7.95 21.07
C PRO A 153 -6.43 8.20 20.40
N GLU A 154 -6.98 9.40 20.59
CA GLU A 154 -8.04 9.88 19.74
C GLU A 154 -7.49 10.14 18.34
N GLY A 155 -8.30 9.90 17.31
CA GLY A 155 -7.89 10.13 15.94
C GLY A 155 -9.08 10.22 14.99
N ASP A 156 -8.79 10.54 13.75
CA ASP A 156 -9.79 10.69 12.67
C ASP A 156 -9.57 9.74 11.50
N ALA A 157 -8.55 8.90 11.58
CA ALA A 157 -8.26 7.88 10.60
C ALA A 157 -7.88 6.56 11.28
N TRP A 158 -8.42 5.46 10.76
CA TRP A 158 -8.23 4.13 11.33
C TRP A 158 -7.81 3.12 10.27
N PHE A 159 -6.98 2.16 10.70
CA PHE A 159 -6.73 0.96 9.91
C PHE A 159 -7.99 0.09 9.90
N PRO A 160 -8.37 -0.52 8.76
CA PRO A 160 -9.57 -1.35 8.70
C PRO A 160 -9.46 -2.59 9.57
N GLU A 161 -10.59 -3.06 10.07
CA GLU A 161 -10.65 -4.37 10.74
C GLU A 161 -10.36 -5.47 9.73
N PHE A 162 -9.63 -6.48 10.16
CA PHE A 162 -9.36 -7.65 9.32
C PHE A 162 -9.68 -8.93 10.10
N ASP A 163 -10.17 -9.93 9.38
CA ASP A 163 -10.60 -11.20 9.95
C ASP A 163 -9.39 -12.07 10.28
N LEU A 164 -9.18 -12.34 11.57
CA LEU A 164 -8.08 -13.18 12.06
C LEU A 164 -8.18 -14.64 11.59
N ASN A 165 -9.35 -15.07 11.06
CA ASN A 165 -9.48 -16.37 10.43
C ASN A 165 -8.93 -16.40 9.00
N GLN A 166 -8.76 -15.23 8.38
CA GLN A 166 -8.20 -15.09 7.02
C GLN A 166 -6.73 -14.71 7.02
N TRP A 167 -6.20 -14.32 8.17
CA TRP A 167 -4.83 -13.84 8.29
C TRP A 167 -4.08 -14.60 9.37
N LYS A 168 -2.82 -14.91 9.12
CA LYS A 168 -1.93 -15.61 10.04
C LYS A 168 -0.80 -14.69 10.47
N LEU A 169 -0.60 -14.54 11.79
CA LEU A 169 0.55 -13.84 12.33
C LEU A 169 1.80 -14.70 12.14
N VAL A 170 2.74 -14.23 11.33
CA VAL A 170 3.97 -14.98 11.01
C VAL A 170 5.20 -14.42 11.70
N SER A 171 5.14 -13.19 12.19
CA SER A 171 6.24 -12.58 12.94
C SER A 171 5.71 -11.53 13.90
N ASN A 172 6.29 -11.48 15.09
CA ASN A 172 5.99 -10.46 16.09
C ASN A 172 7.28 -10.13 16.85
N VAL A 173 7.80 -8.93 16.65
CA VAL A 173 9.03 -8.46 17.27
C VAL A 173 8.71 -7.33 18.24
N PRO A 174 8.83 -7.56 19.57
CA PRO A 174 8.55 -6.53 20.56
C PRO A 174 9.67 -5.51 20.64
N ASN A 175 9.27 -4.25 20.88
CA ASN A 175 10.17 -3.14 21.16
C ASN A 175 9.69 -2.50 22.47
N PRO A 176 10.45 -2.58 23.55
CA PRO A 176 10.01 -2.07 24.85
C PRO A 176 9.89 -0.56 24.86
N ALA A 177 9.07 -0.04 25.79
CA ALA A 177 8.97 1.40 26.01
C ALA A 177 10.33 1.95 26.42
N GLU A 178 10.65 3.16 25.95
CA GLU A 178 11.91 3.83 26.20
C GLU A 178 11.68 5.31 26.48
N GLY A 179 11.92 5.73 27.71
CA GLY A 179 11.63 7.11 28.15
C GLY A 179 10.15 7.44 27.94
N ASP A 180 9.89 8.53 27.20
CA ASP A 180 8.52 8.96 26.87
C ASP A 180 7.90 8.20 25.69
N LYS A 181 8.67 7.32 25.07
CA LYS A 181 8.21 6.58 23.90
C LYS A 181 7.46 5.33 24.33
N PRO A 182 6.26 5.08 23.79
CA PRO A 182 5.50 3.88 24.10
C PRO A 182 6.20 2.63 23.55
N ALA A 183 5.88 1.48 24.14
CA ALA A 183 6.25 0.20 23.55
C ALA A 183 5.49 0.01 22.22
N TYR A 184 6.09 -0.75 21.32
CA TYR A 184 5.46 -1.11 20.05
C TYR A 184 5.99 -2.45 19.57
N ASN A 185 5.17 -3.15 18.79
CA ASN A 185 5.53 -4.43 18.19
C ASN A 185 5.51 -4.33 16.68
N PHE A 186 6.47 -4.92 16.02
CA PHE A 186 6.42 -5.15 14.58
C PHE A 186 5.75 -6.49 14.32
N GLU A 187 4.58 -6.46 13.73
CA GLU A 187 3.83 -7.64 13.34
C GLU A 187 3.87 -7.82 11.83
N VAL A 188 4.02 -9.06 11.39
CA VAL A 188 3.83 -9.43 9.98
C VAL A 188 2.72 -10.47 9.93
N TRP A 189 1.70 -10.16 9.15
CA TRP A 189 0.56 -11.04 8.90
C TRP A 189 0.57 -11.46 7.43
N GLU A 190 0.30 -12.71 7.18
CA GLU A 190 0.14 -13.24 5.84
C GLU A 190 -1.25 -13.83 5.67
N LYS A 191 -1.80 -13.74 4.47
CA LYS A 191 -3.09 -14.31 4.15
C LYS A 191 -3.02 -15.82 4.24
N ALA A 192 -3.96 -16.38 4.98
CA ALA A 192 -4.02 -17.82 5.21
C ALA A 192 -4.47 -18.59 3.95
#